data_66d26e976dee66d9102b4a5f57255b3d
#
_entry.id   66d26e976dee66d9102b4a5f57255b3d
#
_cell.length_a   1.000
_cell.length_b   1.000
_cell.length_c   1.000
_cell.angle_alpha   90.00
_cell.angle_beta   90.00
_cell.angle_gamma   90.00
#
_symmetry.space_group_name_H-M   'P 1'
#
loop_
_entity.id
_entity.type
_entity.pdbx_description
1 polymer ?
#
loop_
_entity_poly.entity_id
_entity_poly.type
_entity_poly.pdbx_seq_one_letter_code
_entity_poly.pdbx_strand_id
1 'polypeptide(L)'
;MAQTSSCLILLCCLTFLSLSQGQETQIELPKARISCPEGTNAYRSYCYYFNEDPETWVDADLFCQNMHSGNLVSVLTQAEGAFVASLIKESGTDDYNVWIGLYDPKKNRRWHWSSGSLVSYKSWASGAPSSVSPGYCASLTSRSGYRKWSDENCEAKFSFVCKFQN
;
A
#
# COMPACT_ATOMS: atom_id res chain seq x y z
N MET A 1 33.64 79.42 -17.12
CA MET A 1 32.81 78.86 -18.19
C MET A 1 33.10 77.38 -18.29
N ALA A 2 32.11 76.62 -18.08
CA ALA A 2 31.89 75.22 -18.38
C ALA A 2 31.43 74.40 -17.18
N GLN A 3 30.14 74.49 -16.93
CA GLN A 3 29.41 73.51 -16.17
C GLN A 3 28.60 72.74 -17.18
N THR A 4 28.98 71.51 -17.48
CA THR A 4 28.05 70.49 -18.00
C THR A 4 28.79 69.16 -18.05
N SER A 5 28.85 68.45 -16.95
CA SER A 5 29.24 67.04 -17.02
C SER A 5 28.83 66.21 -15.79
N SER A 6 27.89 66.70 -15.03
CA SER A 6 27.51 65.95 -13.77
C SER A 6 26.16 65.25 -13.81
N CYS A 7 25.41 65.33 -14.94
CA CYS A 7 24.06 64.78 -15.02
C CYS A 7 23.95 63.43 -15.77
N LEU A 8 25.03 63.00 -16.44
CA LEU A 8 24.99 61.76 -17.26
C LEU A 8 25.44 60.50 -16.48
N ILE A 9 26.09 60.67 -15.32
CA ILE A 9 26.58 59.53 -14.56
C ILE A 9 25.50 58.98 -13.59
N LEU A 10 24.53 59.79 -13.23
CA LEU A 10 23.45 59.40 -12.33
C LEU A 10 22.32 58.60 -13.02
N LEU A 11 22.18 58.69 -14.35
CA LEU A 11 21.17 57.90 -15.06
C LEU A 11 21.59 56.48 -15.39
N CYS A 12 22.89 56.21 -15.41
CA CYS A 12 23.38 54.87 -15.70
C CYS A 12 23.31 53.89 -14.52
N CYS A 13 23.24 54.41 -13.27
CA CYS A 13 23.18 53.56 -12.07
C CYS A 13 21.75 53.07 -11.73
N LEU A 14 20.69 53.64 -12.37
CA LEU A 14 19.33 53.24 -12.06
C LEU A 14 18.77 52.15 -12.98
N THR A 15 19.50 51.73 -14.00
CA THR A 15 19.06 50.66 -14.94
C THR A 15 19.56 49.26 -14.59
N PHE A 16 20.40 49.09 -13.56
CA PHE A 16 20.91 47.77 -13.16
C PHE A 16 20.22 47.13 -11.95
N LEU A 17 19.15 47.74 -11.42
CA LEU A 17 18.44 47.24 -10.24
C LEU A 17 17.14 46.51 -10.54
N SER A 18 16.88 46.09 -11.78
CA SER A 18 15.61 45.44 -12.09
C SER A 18 15.71 44.09 -12.77
N LEU A 19 16.63 43.22 -12.42
CA LEU A 19 16.64 41.86 -12.96
C LEU A 19 17.27 40.87 -11.97
N SER A 20 16.76 40.84 -10.75
CA SER A 20 16.78 39.62 -9.94
C SER A 20 15.32 39.21 -9.68
N GLN A 21 14.60 38.88 -10.74
CA GLN A 21 13.44 38.02 -10.60
C GLN A 21 13.99 36.65 -10.25
N GLY A 22 13.96 36.35 -8.96
CA GLY A 22 14.15 34.99 -8.50
C GLY A 22 13.17 34.10 -9.24
N GLN A 23 13.68 33.22 -10.10
CA GLN A 23 12.91 32.08 -10.57
C GLN A 23 12.56 31.29 -9.32
N GLU A 24 11.39 31.50 -8.78
CA GLU A 24 10.76 30.51 -7.89
C GLU A 24 10.58 29.26 -8.71
N THR A 25 11.50 28.34 -8.60
CA THR A 25 11.29 26.96 -9.00
C THR A 25 10.13 26.47 -8.14
N GLN A 26 8.93 26.50 -8.66
CA GLN A 26 7.81 25.79 -8.08
C GLN A 26 8.21 24.32 -8.15
N ILE A 27 8.62 23.79 -7.01
CA ILE A 27 8.71 22.34 -6.82
C ILE A 27 7.26 21.88 -6.86
N GLU A 28 6.82 21.43 -8.03
CA GLU A 28 5.55 20.77 -8.21
C GLU A 28 5.65 19.47 -7.38
N LEU A 29 5.05 19.46 -6.20
CA LEU A 29 4.87 18.25 -5.41
C LEU A 29 4.23 17.20 -6.31
N PRO A 30 4.78 15.97 -6.38
CA PRO A 30 4.19 14.92 -7.18
C PRO A 30 2.71 14.81 -6.81
N LYS A 31 1.83 15.09 -7.77
CA LYS A 31 0.39 14.93 -7.63
C LYS A 31 0.14 13.55 -7.05
N ALA A 32 -0.60 13.44 -5.93
CA ALA A 32 -1.06 12.17 -5.42
C ALA A 32 -1.69 11.40 -6.58
N ARG A 33 -1.09 10.27 -6.99
CA ARG A 33 -1.37 9.62 -8.27
C ARG A 33 -2.74 8.98 -8.33
N ILE A 34 -3.33 8.65 -7.17
CA ILE A 34 -4.68 8.11 -7.05
C ILE A 34 -5.36 8.66 -5.80
N SER A 35 -6.67 8.82 -5.90
CA SER A 35 -7.55 9.04 -4.74
C SER A 35 -8.35 7.76 -4.52
N CYS A 36 -8.33 7.21 -3.32
CA CYS A 36 -9.14 6.05 -2.97
C CYS A 36 -10.49 6.47 -2.39
N PRO A 37 -11.53 5.63 -2.50
CA PRO A 37 -12.82 5.88 -1.88
C PRO A 37 -12.70 6.15 -0.37
N GLU A 38 -13.65 6.88 0.19
CA GLU A 38 -13.71 7.12 1.62
C GLU A 38 -13.72 5.79 2.41
N GLY A 39 -12.99 5.75 3.53
CA GLY A 39 -12.82 4.56 4.35
C GLY A 39 -11.78 3.58 3.84
N THR A 40 -11.08 3.90 2.76
CA THR A 40 -9.98 3.10 2.22
C THR A 40 -8.67 3.86 2.23
N ASN A 41 -7.56 3.15 2.12
CA ASN A 41 -6.23 3.72 2.21
C ASN A 41 -5.44 3.50 0.91
N ALA A 42 -4.80 4.55 0.41
CA ALA A 42 -3.96 4.48 -0.78
C ALA A 42 -2.53 4.05 -0.44
N TYR A 43 -1.99 3.12 -1.20
CA TYR A 43 -0.57 2.81 -1.23
C TYR A 43 -0.15 2.53 -2.68
N ARG A 44 0.77 3.34 -3.21
CA ARG A 44 1.20 3.32 -4.62
C ARG A 44 -0.02 3.45 -5.55
N SER A 45 -0.26 2.46 -6.40
CA SER A 45 -1.32 2.49 -7.41
C SER A 45 -2.59 1.74 -7.01
N TYR A 46 -2.73 1.38 -5.73
CA TYR A 46 -3.84 0.58 -5.23
C TYR A 46 -4.50 1.19 -4.01
N CYS A 47 -5.75 0.80 -3.83
CA CYS A 47 -6.55 1.08 -2.64
C CYS A 47 -6.66 -0.18 -1.79
N TYR A 48 -6.72 0.02 -0.47
CA TYR A 48 -6.76 -1.08 0.50
C TYR A 48 -7.90 -0.83 1.48
N TYR A 49 -8.60 -1.90 1.81
CA TYR A 49 -9.70 -1.87 2.75
C TYR A 49 -9.58 -3.03 3.74
N PHE A 50 -9.57 -2.71 5.03
CA PHE A 50 -9.65 -3.71 6.09
C PHE A 50 -11.11 -3.93 6.49
N ASN A 51 -11.57 -5.17 6.39
CA ASN A 51 -12.90 -5.57 6.82
C ASN A 51 -12.81 -6.36 8.13
N GLU A 52 -13.49 -5.86 9.16
CA GLU A 52 -13.50 -6.49 10.48
C GLU A 52 -14.50 -7.65 10.58
N ASP A 53 -15.47 -7.75 9.67
CA ASP A 53 -16.46 -8.83 9.65
C ASP A 53 -15.79 -10.15 9.24
N PRO A 54 -15.79 -11.18 10.10
CA PRO A 54 -15.10 -12.42 9.80
C PRO A 54 -15.81 -13.23 8.70
N GLU A 55 -15.05 -13.67 7.71
CA GLU A 55 -15.53 -14.50 6.61
C GLU A 55 -14.58 -15.69 6.36
N THR A 56 -15.10 -16.74 5.70
CA THR A 56 -14.24 -17.78 5.14
C THR A 56 -13.33 -17.17 4.09
N TRP A 57 -12.23 -17.84 3.76
CA TRP A 57 -11.31 -17.30 2.76
C TRP A 57 -11.97 -17.02 1.40
N VAL A 58 -12.79 -17.96 0.94
CA VAL A 58 -13.51 -17.83 -0.35
C VAL A 58 -14.49 -16.65 -0.31
N ASP A 59 -15.28 -16.54 0.75
CA ASP A 59 -16.28 -15.47 0.88
C ASP A 59 -15.60 -14.10 1.02
N ALA A 60 -14.48 -14.03 1.71
CA ALA A 60 -13.68 -12.82 1.81
C ALA A 60 -13.12 -12.40 0.44
N ASP A 61 -12.59 -13.33 -0.36
CA ASP A 61 -12.09 -13.00 -1.70
C ASP A 61 -13.23 -12.58 -2.63
N LEU A 62 -14.39 -13.25 -2.56
CA LEU A 62 -15.60 -12.85 -3.30
C LEU A 62 -16.09 -11.44 -2.89
N PHE A 63 -16.03 -11.11 -1.62
CA PHE A 63 -16.33 -9.75 -1.17
C PHE A 63 -15.40 -8.73 -1.83
N CYS A 64 -14.08 -8.98 -1.81
CA CYS A 64 -13.12 -8.11 -2.43
C CYS A 64 -13.28 -7.99 -3.95
N GLN A 65 -13.74 -9.04 -4.63
CA GLN A 65 -14.00 -9.04 -6.07
C GLN A 65 -15.14 -8.11 -6.49
N ASN A 66 -15.99 -7.67 -5.58
CA ASN A 66 -16.99 -6.63 -5.85
C ASN A 66 -16.37 -5.24 -6.04
N MET A 67 -15.14 -5.04 -5.60
CA MET A 67 -14.38 -3.82 -5.84
C MET A 67 -13.68 -3.89 -7.20
N HIS A 68 -13.40 -2.74 -7.79
CA HIS A 68 -12.79 -2.67 -9.13
C HIS A 68 -11.44 -3.42 -9.19
N SER A 69 -11.40 -4.50 -9.97
CA SER A 69 -10.24 -5.40 -10.07
C SER A 69 -9.72 -5.85 -8.69
N GLY A 70 -10.65 -6.05 -7.75
CA GLY A 70 -10.33 -6.33 -6.36
C GLY A 70 -10.19 -7.82 -6.07
N ASN A 71 -9.31 -8.11 -5.11
CA ASN A 71 -9.10 -9.42 -4.50
C ASN A 71 -8.64 -9.24 -3.05
N LEU A 72 -8.61 -10.32 -2.29
CA LEU A 72 -7.82 -10.35 -1.07
C LEU A 72 -6.40 -9.87 -1.35
N VAL A 73 -5.83 -9.14 -0.42
CA VAL A 73 -4.54 -8.47 -0.62
C VAL A 73 -3.43 -9.43 -1.03
N SER A 74 -2.75 -9.11 -2.13
CA SER A 74 -1.46 -9.68 -2.48
C SER A 74 -0.35 -8.83 -1.89
N VAL A 75 0.57 -9.45 -1.16
CA VAL A 75 1.72 -8.78 -0.53
C VAL A 75 2.96 -9.13 -1.37
N LEU A 76 3.37 -8.20 -2.21
CA LEU A 76 4.39 -8.44 -3.24
C LEU A 76 5.78 -7.95 -2.83
N THR A 77 5.87 -7.12 -1.79
CA THR A 77 7.12 -6.57 -1.27
C THR A 77 7.08 -6.45 0.25
N GLN A 78 8.25 -6.36 0.86
CA GLN A 78 8.36 -6.10 2.30
C GLN A 78 7.72 -4.75 2.68
N ALA A 79 7.88 -3.73 1.86
CA ALA A 79 7.28 -2.40 2.11
C ALA A 79 5.74 -2.45 2.06
N GLU A 80 5.17 -3.20 1.12
CA GLU A 80 3.72 -3.42 1.07
C GLU A 80 3.24 -4.18 2.31
N GLY A 81 3.97 -5.20 2.73
CA GLY A 81 3.67 -5.93 3.97
C GLY A 81 3.68 -5.03 5.20
N ALA A 82 4.62 -4.10 5.28
CA ALA A 82 4.67 -3.09 6.35
C ALA A 82 3.47 -2.15 6.32
N PHE A 83 3.06 -1.72 5.14
CA PHE A 83 1.87 -0.88 4.96
C PHE A 83 0.59 -1.62 5.41
N VAL A 84 0.40 -2.86 4.95
CA VAL A 84 -0.75 -3.68 5.33
C VAL A 84 -0.79 -3.92 6.83
N ALA A 85 0.34 -4.23 7.46
CA ALA A 85 0.44 -4.38 8.90
C ALA A 85 0.02 -3.10 9.66
N SER A 86 0.45 -1.94 9.20
CA SER A 86 0.07 -0.65 9.77
C SER A 86 -1.43 -0.39 9.61
N LEU A 87 -2.00 -0.69 8.45
CA LEU A 87 -3.43 -0.57 8.20
C LEU A 87 -4.26 -1.38 9.19
N ILE A 88 -3.89 -2.63 9.43
CA ILE A 88 -4.57 -3.50 10.38
C ILE A 88 -4.42 -2.97 11.81
N LYS A 89 -3.22 -2.58 12.22
CA LYS A 89 -2.97 -2.03 13.56
C LYS A 89 -3.73 -0.73 13.83
N GLU A 90 -3.83 0.14 12.85
CA GLU A 90 -4.55 1.42 12.96
C GLU A 90 -6.06 1.22 13.13
N SER A 91 -6.63 0.09 12.70
CA SER A 91 -8.04 -0.24 12.96
C SER A 91 -8.33 -0.51 14.44
N GLY A 92 -7.30 -0.81 15.22
CA GLY A 92 -7.45 -1.16 16.63
C GLY A 92 -7.97 -2.58 16.86
N THR A 93 -8.01 -3.44 15.83
CA THR A 93 -8.44 -4.83 15.97
C THR A 93 -7.49 -5.63 16.87
N ASP A 94 -8.05 -6.58 17.60
CA ASP A 94 -7.33 -7.60 18.36
C ASP A 94 -7.40 -8.99 17.70
N ASP A 95 -7.86 -9.06 16.47
CA ASP A 95 -7.98 -10.30 15.72
C ASP A 95 -6.65 -11.02 15.60
N TYR A 96 -6.66 -12.32 15.90
CA TYR A 96 -5.45 -13.13 15.89
C TYR A 96 -4.94 -13.38 14.47
N ASN A 97 -5.85 -13.57 13.53
CA ASN A 97 -5.56 -13.86 12.13
C ASN A 97 -6.34 -12.92 11.21
N VAL A 98 -5.71 -12.49 10.12
CA VAL A 98 -6.30 -11.67 9.07
C VAL A 98 -6.01 -12.30 7.71
N TRP A 99 -7.04 -12.63 6.92
CA TRP A 99 -6.87 -13.24 5.61
C TRP A 99 -6.09 -12.35 4.65
N ILE A 100 -5.21 -13.00 3.88
CA ILE A 100 -4.58 -12.45 2.66
C ILE A 100 -4.89 -13.35 1.48
N GLY A 101 -4.61 -12.89 0.26
CA GLY A 101 -5.02 -13.58 -0.97
C GLY A 101 -4.15 -14.77 -1.39
N LEU A 102 -3.32 -15.29 -0.51
CA LEU A 102 -2.45 -16.42 -0.81
C LEU A 102 -3.13 -17.76 -0.46
N TYR A 103 -3.16 -18.68 -1.41
CA TYR A 103 -3.82 -19.97 -1.22
C TYR A 103 -3.16 -21.07 -2.04
N ASP A 104 -3.40 -22.32 -1.67
CA ASP A 104 -2.92 -23.54 -2.32
C ASP A 104 -4.10 -24.32 -2.90
N PRO A 105 -4.55 -24.03 -4.13
CA PRO A 105 -5.79 -24.59 -4.70
C PRO A 105 -5.74 -26.08 -4.96
N LYS A 106 -4.55 -26.63 -5.19
CA LYS A 106 -4.35 -28.06 -5.51
C LYS A 106 -3.83 -28.89 -4.34
N LYS A 107 -3.64 -28.26 -3.17
CA LYS A 107 -3.10 -28.92 -1.97
C LYS A 107 -1.76 -29.63 -2.23
N ASN A 108 -0.91 -28.99 -3.04
CA ASN A 108 0.39 -29.51 -3.46
C ASN A 108 1.57 -28.59 -3.04
N ARG A 109 1.29 -27.63 -2.15
CA ARG A 109 2.27 -26.63 -1.65
C ARG A 109 2.79 -25.67 -2.69
N ARG A 110 2.05 -25.50 -3.81
CA ARG A 110 2.25 -24.44 -4.79
C ARG A 110 1.25 -23.32 -4.52
N TRP A 111 1.75 -22.28 -3.91
CA TRP A 111 0.94 -21.14 -3.47
C TRP A 111 0.74 -20.14 -4.59
N HIS A 112 -0.47 -19.57 -4.65
CA HIS A 112 -0.89 -18.59 -5.64
C HIS A 112 -1.56 -17.40 -4.97
N TRP A 113 -1.36 -16.23 -5.52
CA TRP A 113 -2.18 -15.08 -5.17
C TRP A 113 -3.50 -15.15 -5.93
N SER A 114 -4.64 -14.89 -5.27
CA SER A 114 -5.97 -14.88 -5.93
C SER A 114 -6.05 -13.82 -7.03
N SER A 115 -5.26 -12.76 -6.92
CA SER A 115 -5.12 -11.74 -7.96
C SER A 115 -4.42 -12.21 -9.24
N GLY A 116 -3.79 -13.38 -9.22
CA GLY A 116 -2.95 -13.86 -10.33
C GLY A 116 -1.52 -13.30 -10.34
N SER A 117 -1.15 -12.46 -9.38
CA SER A 117 0.22 -11.96 -9.25
C SER A 117 1.20 -13.10 -8.96
N LEU A 118 2.47 -12.94 -9.39
CA LEU A 118 3.51 -13.93 -9.12
C LEU A 118 3.88 -13.95 -7.64
N VAL A 119 4.12 -15.14 -7.09
CA VAL A 119 4.63 -15.34 -5.73
C VAL A 119 6.16 -15.32 -5.77
N SER A 120 6.76 -14.15 -5.61
CA SER A 120 8.22 -13.99 -5.52
C SER A 120 8.67 -13.62 -4.11
N TYR A 121 8.07 -12.58 -3.52
CA TYR A 121 8.28 -12.23 -2.11
C TYR A 121 7.50 -13.20 -1.21
N LYS A 122 8.15 -13.68 -0.16
CA LYS A 122 7.57 -14.57 0.83
C LYS A 122 7.88 -14.09 2.23
N SER A 123 6.92 -14.21 3.13
CA SER A 123 7.06 -13.81 4.54
C SER A 123 6.40 -14.81 5.48
N TRP A 124 6.67 -16.09 5.28
CA TRP A 124 6.17 -17.14 6.16
C TRP A 124 6.69 -17.00 7.59
N ALA A 125 5.81 -17.22 8.56
CA ALA A 125 6.20 -17.38 9.94
C ALA A 125 7.05 -18.65 10.12
N SER A 126 7.81 -18.72 11.20
CA SER A 126 8.61 -19.92 11.51
C SER A 126 7.71 -21.15 11.61
N GLY A 127 8.05 -22.21 10.88
CA GLY A 127 7.26 -23.43 10.80
C GLY A 127 6.06 -23.39 9.86
N ALA A 128 5.84 -22.29 9.17
CA ALA A 128 4.81 -22.17 8.14
C ALA A 128 5.41 -22.18 6.73
N PRO A 129 4.69 -22.69 5.70
CA PRO A 129 3.46 -23.47 5.86
C PRO A 129 3.69 -24.81 6.56
N SER A 130 2.74 -25.22 7.39
CA SER A 130 2.86 -26.42 8.22
C SER A 130 2.81 -27.71 7.38
N SER A 131 3.71 -28.65 7.66
CA SER A 131 3.69 -30.00 7.07
C SER A 131 2.90 -30.99 7.91
N VAL A 132 2.72 -30.72 9.20
CA VAL A 132 2.07 -31.62 10.15
C VAL A 132 0.57 -31.36 10.22
N SER A 133 0.16 -30.10 10.23
CA SER A 133 -1.25 -29.67 10.27
C SER A 133 -1.48 -28.64 9.17
N PRO A 134 -1.53 -29.10 7.90
CA PRO A 134 -1.53 -28.17 6.77
C PRO A 134 -2.84 -27.43 6.64
N GLY A 135 -2.75 -26.11 6.51
CA GLY A 135 -3.78 -25.25 5.97
C GLY A 135 -3.51 -24.93 4.49
N TYR A 136 -4.48 -24.46 3.78
CA TYR A 136 -4.38 -24.18 2.34
C TYR A 136 -4.72 -22.74 1.97
N CYS A 137 -4.95 -21.91 2.95
CA CYS A 137 -5.15 -20.46 2.82
C CYS A 137 -4.24 -19.75 3.82
N ALA A 138 -3.77 -18.56 3.49
CA ALA A 138 -2.82 -17.85 4.33
C ALA A 138 -3.43 -16.63 5.01
N SER A 139 -3.02 -16.42 6.24
CA SER A 139 -3.35 -15.26 7.06
C SER A 139 -2.10 -14.54 7.57
N LEU A 140 -2.26 -13.28 7.94
CA LEU A 140 -1.33 -12.54 8.78
C LEU A 140 -1.64 -12.82 10.24
N THR A 141 -0.61 -12.93 11.08
CA THR A 141 -0.78 -13.24 12.50
C THR A 141 -0.49 -12.03 13.40
N SER A 142 -1.33 -11.83 14.41
CA SER A 142 -1.13 -10.77 15.40
C SER A 142 0.19 -10.93 16.16
N ARG A 143 0.61 -12.17 16.41
CA ARG A 143 1.88 -12.47 17.09
C ARG A 143 3.09 -11.90 16.37
N SER A 144 3.06 -11.84 15.04
CA SER A 144 4.11 -11.23 14.23
C SER A 144 3.92 -9.72 14.00
N GLY A 145 2.91 -9.12 14.60
CA GLY A 145 2.49 -7.76 14.29
C GLY A 145 1.92 -7.63 12.88
N TYR A 146 1.23 -8.65 12.41
CA TYR A 146 0.65 -8.77 11.07
C TYR A 146 1.67 -8.68 9.93
N ARG A 147 2.90 -9.13 10.19
CA ARG A 147 4.01 -9.11 9.20
C ARG A 147 4.29 -10.46 8.59
N LYS A 148 3.97 -11.56 9.29
CA LYS A 148 4.28 -12.92 8.87
C LYS A 148 3.02 -13.70 8.54
N TRP A 149 3.17 -14.65 7.63
CA TRP A 149 2.09 -15.48 7.09
C TRP A 149 2.04 -16.82 7.79
N SER A 150 0.83 -17.30 8.06
CA SER A 150 0.55 -18.64 8.55
C SER A 150 -0.47 -19.30 7.65
N ASP A 151 -0.34 -20.61 7.46
CA ASP A 151 -1.34 -21.40 6.72
C ASP A 151 -2.45 -21.85 7.66
N GLU A 152 -3.69 -21.64 7.21
CA GLU A 152 -4.89 -21.84 8.01
C GLU A 152 -5.93 -22.65 7.24
N ASN A 153 -6.89 -23.21 7.97
CA ASN A 153 -8.06 -23.84 7.38
C ASN A 153 -8.90 -22.77 6.65
N CYS A 154 -9.11 -22.94 5.34
CA CYS A 154 -9.85 -21.98 4.51
C CYS A 154 -11.30 -21.74 4.96
N GLU A 155 -11.90 -22.68 5.70
CA GLU A 155 -13.26 -22.56 6.25
C GLU A 155 -13.30 -21.78 7.57
N ALA A 156 -12.16 -21.47 8.16
CA ALA A 156 -12.11 -20.58 9.33
C ALA A 156 -12.56 -19.17 8.94
N LYS A 157 -13.18 -18.48 9.88
CA LYS A 157 -13.66 -17.12 9.65
C LYS A 157 -12.73 -16.12 10.30
N PHE A 158 -12.13 -15.25 9.47
CA PHE A 158 -11.26 -14.17 9.91
C PHE A 158 -11.63 -12.86 9.22
N SER A 159 -11.27 -11.75 9.86
CA SER A 159 -11.19 -10.46 9.20
C SER A 159 -10.21 -10.51 8.03
N PHE A 160 -10.23 -9.54 7.14
CA PHE A 160 -9.45 -9.61 5.91
C PHE A 160 -9.13 -8.23 5.31
N VAL A 161 -8.17 -8.20 4.43
CA VAL A 161 -7.78 -7.00 3.69
C VAL A 161 -8.01 -7.21 2.20
N CYS A 162 -8.74 -6.27 1.59
CA CYS A 162 -8.91 -6.18 0.14
C CYS A 162 -7.87 -5.22 -0.46
N LYS A 163 -7.43 -5.54 -1.67
CA LYS A 163 -6.61 -4.67 -2.52
C LYS A 163 -7.30 -4.52 -3.86
N PHE A 164 -7.47 -3.30 -4.33
CA PHE A 164 -8.25 -3.02 -5.54
C PHE A 164 -7.74 -1.76 -6.25
N GLN A 165 -8.26 -1.50 -7.43
CA GLN A 165 -7.98 -0.30 -8.21
C GLN A 165 -9.08 0.74 -8.02
N ASN A 166 -8.73 2.02 -8.16
CA ASN A 166 -9.72 3.10 -8.15
C ASN A 166 -10.17 3.40 -9.58
#